data_db3f15276f19d4a96f885a81d55c4dc4
#
_entry.id   db3f15276f19d4a96f885a81d55c4dc4
#
_cell.length_a   1.000
_cell.length_b   1.000
_cell.length_c   1.000
_cell.angle_alpha   90.00
_cell.angle_beta   90.00
_cell.angle_gamma   90.00
#
_symmetry.space_group_name_H-M   'P 1'
#
loop_
_entity.id
_entity.type
_entity.pdbx_description
1 polymer ?
#
loop_
_entity_poly.entity_id
_entity_poly.type
_entity_poly.pdbx_seq_one_letter_code
_entity_poly.pdbx_strand_id
1 'polypeptide(L)'
;MARATRLSVATTTVFYMLCGCMGYAAFGDDAPDNLLTGFGFYEPFWLLDVANVAIIVHLVGAYQVFCQPIFAFVERRAAGAWPDSAFIGRELRVGPLALSLFRLTWRSAFVCFTTVVAMLLPFFGDVAGLLGAVSFWPLTVYFPVEMYIKQRRVPRGSTMWFCLQTLSVTCLFVSIAAAAGSIADVVDALKVYRPFSG
;
A
#
# COMPACT_ATOMS: atom_id res chain seq x y z
N MET A 1 -25.01 -3.65 -3.62
CA MET A 1 -23.75 -3.75 -2.86
C MET A 1 -23.21 -5.17 -2.82
N ALA A 2 -23.82 -6.18 -2.16
CA ALA A 2 -23.25 -7.52 -2.00
C ALA A 2 -22.92 -8.28 -3.31
N ARG A 3 -23.67 -8.08 -4.40
CA ARG A 3 -23.36 -8.69 -5.72
C ARG A 3 -22.13 -8.05 -6.36
N ALA A 4 -22.01 -6.72 -6.29
CA ALA A 4 -20.85 -6.00 -6.83
C ALA A 4 -19.57 -6.39 -6.08
N THR A 5 -19.63 -6.46 -4.75
CA THR A 5 -18.48 -6.88 -3.92
C THR A 5 -18.03 -8.30 -4.26
N ARG A 6 -18.99 -9.25 -4.37
CA ARG A 6 -18.64 -10.64 -4.74
C ARG A 6 -18.02 -10.75 -6.12
N LEU A 7 -18.57 -10.03 -7.10
CA LEU A 7 -18.02 -10.02 -8.46
C LEU A 7 -16.61 -9.40 -8.47
N SER A 8 -16.42 -8.28 -7.80
CA SER A 8 -15.10 -7.63 -7.68
C SER A 8 -14.09 -8.56 -7.05
N VAL A 9 -14.40 -9.17 -5.90
CA VAL A 9 -13.48 -10.10 -5.22
C VAL A 9 -13.18 -11.31 -6.11
N ALA A 10 -14.18 -11.93 -6.74
CA ALA A 10 -13.95 -13.06 -7.63
C ALA A 10 -13.03 -12.70 -8.81
N THR A 11 -13.31 -11.57 -9.47
CA THR A 11 -12.49 -11.08 -10.60
C THR A 11 -11.07 -10.81 -10.17
N THR A 12 -10.86 -10.09 -9.08
CA THR A 12 -9.51 -9.78 -8.56
C THR A 12 -8.75 -11.05 -8.17
N THR A 13 -9.44 -12.01 -7.53
CA THR A 13 -8.81 -13.29 -7.17
C THR A 13 -8.33 -14.05 -8.39
N VAL A 14 -9.16 -14.12 -9.45
CA VAL A 14 -8.77 -14.79 -10.71
C VAL A 14 -7.54 -14.12 -11.32
N PHE A 15 -7.52 -12.78 -11.40
CA PHE A 15 -6.37 -12.06 -11.95
C PHE A 15 -5.10 -12.26 -11.12
N TYR A 16 -5.19 -12.19 -9.80
CA TYR A 16 -4.02 -12.40 -8.93
C TYR A 16 -3.50 -13.84 -9.00
N MET A 17 -4.39 -14.82 -9.02
CA MET A 17 -4.00 -16.23 -9.20
C MET A 17 -3.31 -16.46 -10.55
N LEU A 18 -3.87 -15.91 -11.64
CA LEU A 18 -3.25 -16.02 -12.97
C LEU A 18 -1.86 -15.34 -12.97
N CYS A 19 -1.76 -14.13 -12.45
CA CYS A 19 -0.49 -13.40 -12.38
C CYS A 19 0.55 -14.18 -11.57
N GLY A 20 0.21 -14.66 -10.39
CA GLY A 20 1.12 -15.41 -9.54
C GLY A 20 1.53 -16.76 -10.16
N CYS A 21 0.57 -17.54 -10.67
CA CYS A 21 0.87 -18.83 -11.29
C CYS A 21 1.70 -18.68 -12.56
N MET A 22 1.39 -17.70 -13.42
CA MET A 22 2.17 -17.46 -14.64
C MET A 22 3.53 -16.86 -14.35
N GLY A 23 3.65 -15.98 -13.36
CA GLY A 23 4.93 -15.46 -12.90
C GLY A 23 5.83 -16.56 -12.38
N TYR A 24 5.32 -17.45 -11.55
CA TYR A 24 6.06 -18.60 -11.06
C TYR A 24 6.42 -19.59 -12.18
N ALA A 25 5.51 -19.83 -13.11
CA ALA A 25 5.76 -20.68 -14.27
C ALA A 25 6.86 -20.12 -15.21
N ALA A 26 7.00 -18.79 -15.28
CA ALA A 26 8.00 -18.13 -16.12
C ALA A 26 9.38 -18.03 -15.44
N PHE A 27 9.43 -17.77 -14.14
CA PHE A 27 10.68 -17.43 -13.44
C PHE A 27 11.05 -18.42 -12.32
N GLY A 28 10.14 -19.30 -11.90
CA GLY A 28 10.37 -20.23 -10.79
C GLY A 28 10.62 -19.49 -9.47
N ASP A 29 11.60 -19.98 -8.71
CA ASP A 29 12.00 -19.41 -7.42
C ASP A 29 12.73 -18.06 -7.55
N ASP A 30 13.21 -17.72 -8.74
CA ASP A 30 13.88 -16.45 -9.06
C ASP A 30 12.91 -15.37 -9.56
N ALA A 31 11.60 -15.52 -9.31
CA ALA A 31 10.60 -14.55 -9.73
C ALA A 31 10.89 -13.18 -9.10
N PRO A 32 11.06 -12.11 -9.91
CA PRO A 32 11.32 -10.78 -9.36
C PRO A 32 10.07 -10.19 -8.71
N ASP A 33 10.26 -9.29 -7.74
CA ASP A 33 9.17 -8.57 -7.05
C ASP A 33 8.26 -7.82 -8.01
N ASN A 34 8.82 -7.32 -9.11
CA ASN A 34 8.08 -6.74 -10.22
C ASN A 34 8.29 -7.59 -11.46
N LEU A 35 7.26 -8.35 -11.85
CA LEU A 35 7.33 -9.24 -13.02
C LEU A 35 7.76 -8.53 -14.32
N LEU A 36 7.42 -7.24 -14.48
CA LEU A 36 7.84 -6.49 -15.66
C LEU A 36 9.35 -6.31 -15.76
N THR A 37 10.07 -6.26 -14.64
CA THR A 37 11.53 -6.17 -14.67
C THR A 37 12.18 -7.47 -15.13
N GLY A 38 11.52 -8.61 -14.87
CA GLY A 38 11.96 -9.92 -15.38
C GLY A 38 11.84 -10.04 -16.89
N PHE A 39 10.92 -9.33 -17.52
CA PHE A 39 10.72 -9.33 -18.98
C PHE A 39 11.51 -8.22 -19.71
N GLY A 40 12.31 -7.42 -19.03
CA GLY A 40 12.93 -6.21 -19.55
C GLY A 40 13.84 -6.39 -20.78
N PHE A 41 14.20 -7.62 -21.15
CA PHE A 41 15.06 -7.94 -22.31
C PHE A 41 14.36 -8.74 -23.41
N TYR A 42 13.03 -9.00 -23.27
CA TYR A 42 12.27 -9.76 -24.25
C TYR A 42 11.51 -8.85 -25.21
N GLU A 43 11.53 -9.18 -26.49
CA GLU A 43 10.71 -8.49 -27.49
C GLU A 43 9.25 -8.96 -27.42
N PRO A 44 8.27 -8.07 -27.69
CA PRO A 44 8.41 -6.71 -28.21
C PRO A 44 8.53 -5.64 -27.09
N PHE A 45 9.58 -4.86 -27.13
CA PHE A 45 9.86 -3.80 -26.12
C PHE A 45 8.73 -2.78 -25.95
N TRP A 46 8.03 -2.43 -27.03
CA TRP A 46 6.93 -1.47 -26.98
C TRP A 46 5.82 -1.89 -25.99
N LEU A 47 5.59 -3.20 -25.83
CA LEU A 47 4.57 -3.69 -24.89
C LEU A 47 4.99 -3.44 -23.44
N LEU A 48 6.26 -3.61 -23.13
CA LEU A 48 6.83 -3.29 -21.82
C LEU A 48 6.79 -1.79 -21.55
N ASP A 49 7.07 -0.97 -22.54
CA ASP A 49 6.99 0.49 -22.42
C ASP A 49 5.56 0.95 -22.13
N VAL A 50 4.57 0.41 -22.84
CA VAL A 50 3.15 0.70 -22.58
C VAL A 50 2.75 0.25 -21.17
N ALA A 51 3.19 -0.93 -20.73
CA ALA A 51 2.91 -1.42 -19.39
C ALA A 51 3.55 -0.52 -18.32
N ASN A 52 4.79 -0.10 -18.49
CA ASN A 52 5.47 0.82 -17.59
C ASN A 52 4.77 2.18 -17.52
N VAL A 53 4.37 2.75 -18.65
CA VAL A 53 3.59 3.99 -18.68
C VAL A 53 2.26 3.83 -17.94
N ALA A 54 1.55 2.73 -18.17
CA ALA A 54 0.30 2.45 -17.48
C ALA A 54 0.49 2.34 -15.96
N ILE A 55 1.56 1.70 -15.50
CA ILE A 55 1.92 1.63 -14.06
C ILE A 55 2.21 3.02 -13.51
N ILE A 56 3.00 3.85 -14.20
CA ILE A 56 3.32 5.20 -13.75
C ILE A 56 2.04 6.02 -13.58
N VAL A 57 1.16 6.01 -14.59
CA VAL A 57 -0.12 6.74 -14.54
C VAL A 57 -0.98 6.24 -13.36
N HIS A 58 -1.06 4.91 -13.17
CA HIS A 58 -1.79 4.31 -12.05
C HIS A 58 -1.20 4.73 -10.70
N LEU A 59 0.11 4.65 -10.54
CA LEU A 59 0.79 4.99 -9.28
C LEU A 59 0.69 6.48 -8.94
N VAL A 60 0.76 7.38 -9.92
CA VAL A 60 0.53 8.82 -9.70
C VAL A 60 -0.89 9.06 -9.18
N GLY A 61 -1.90 8.41 -9.78
CA GLY A 61 -3.27 8.49 -9.30
C GLY A 61 -3.45 7.91 -7.88
N ALA A 62 -2.89 6.74 -7.64
CA ALA A 62 -2.93 6.08 -6.34
C ALA A 62 -2.25 6.91 -5.25
N TYR A 63 -1.07 7.48 -5.53
CA TYR A 63 -0.36 8.37 -4.61
C TYR A 63 -1.24 9.54 -4.17
N GLN A 64 -1.91 10.20 -5.12
CA GLN A 64 -2.82 11.31 -4.81
C GLN A 64 -3.95 10.88 -3.88
N VAL A 65 -4.58 9.74 -4.14
CA VAL A 65 -5.69 9.23 -3.32
C VAL A 65 -5.22 8.85 -1.91
N PHE A 66 -4.12 8.10 -1.80
CA PHE A 66 -3.61 7.63 -0.50
C PHE A 66 -3.02 8.74 0.37
N CYS A 67 -2.45 9.79 -0.22
CA CYS A 67 -1.90 10.91 0.54
C CYS A 67 -2.96 11.91 1.02
N GLN A 68 -4.17 11.93 0.44
CA GLN A 68 -5.24 12.87 0.83
C GLN A 68 -5.62 12.82 2.31
N PRO A 69 -5.81 11.64 2.95
CA PRO A 69 -6.11 11.58 4.39
C PRO A 69 -5.00 12.20 5.24
N ILE A 70 -3.73 11.98 4.87
CA ILE A 70 -2.56 12.54 5.56
C ILE A 70 -2.56 14.06 5.42
N PHE A 71 -2.74 14.54 4.21
CA PHE A 71 -2.81 15.98 3.94
C PHE A 71 -3.95 16.64 4.72
N ALA A 72 -5.15 16.06 4.67
CA ALA A 72 -6.30 16.58 5.39
C ALA A 72 -6.11 16.56 6.91
N PHE A 73 -5.46 15.54 7.45
CA PHE A 73 -5.15 15.46 8.88
C PHE A 73 -4.20 16.58 9.31
N VAL A 74 -3.08 16.76 8.60
CA VAL A 74 -2.08 17.78 8.93
C VAL A 74 -2.64 19.19 8.74
N GLU A 75 -3.36 19.43 7.64
CA GLU A 75 -3.99 20.72 7.35
C GLU A 75 -5.02 21.11 8.43
N ARG A 76 -5.87 20.17 8.88
CA ARG A 76 -6.81 20.40 9.97
C ARG A 76 -6.10 20.67 11.30
N ARG A 77 -5.04 19.91 11.58
CA ARG A 77 -4.27 20.06 12.81
C ARG A 77 -3.57 21.42 12.86
N ALA A 78 -2.97 21.84 11.75
CA ALA A 78 -2.30 23.13 11.62
C ALA A 78 -3.29 24.30 11.75
N ALA A 79 -4.44 24.22 11.08
CA ALA A 79 -5.49 25.25 11.20
C ALA A 79 -6.05 25.36 12.61
N GLY A 80 -6.17 24.27 13.35
CA GLY A 80 -6.62 24.27 14.74
C GLY A 80 -5.57 24.78 15.74
N ALA A 81 -4.27 24.52 15.46
CA ALA A 81 -3.18 24.94 16.35
C ALA A 81 -2.80 26.42 16.17
N TRP A 82 -2.93 26.94 14.96
CA TRP A 82 -2.56 28.32 14.63
C TRP A 82 -3.66 29.01 13.77
N PRO A 83 -4.84 29.29 14.35
CA PRO A 83 -5.98 29.84 13.61
C PRO A 83 -5.71 31.23 13.01
N ASP A 84 -4.90 32.05 13.69
CA ASP A 84 -4.60 33.43 13.30
C ASP A 84 -3.36 33.56 12.41
N SER A 85 -2.78 32.44 11.99
CA SER A 85 -1.56 32.47 11.16
C SER A 85 -1.87 32.93 9.72
N ALA A 86 -1.30 34.07 9.34
CA ALA A 86 -1.41 34.57 7.98
C ALA A 86 -0.87 33.60 6.94
N PHE A 87 0.10 32.72 7.28
CA PHE A 87 0.66 31.73 6.38
C PHE A 87 -0.32 30.62 6.07
N ILE A 88 -1.11 30.18 7.06
CA ILE A 88 -2.12 29.13 6.91
C ILE A 88 -3.36 29.65 6.20
N GLY A 89 -3.80 30.88 6.55
CA GLY A 89 -5.00 31.50 6.01
C GLY A 89 -4.82 32.22 4.68
N ARG A 90 -3.58 32.46 4.25
CA ARG A 90 -3.34 33.24 3.03
C ARG A 90 -3.54 32.41 1.79
N GLU A 91 -4.51 32.81 0.98
CA GLU A 91 -4.76 32.25 -0.35
C GLU A 91 -4.14 33.15 -1.43
N LEU A 92 -3.25 32.58 -2.24
CA LEU A 92 -2.78 33.20 -3.45
C LEU A 92 -3.76 32.89 -4.57
N ARG A 93 -4.38 33.93 -5.13
CA ARG A 93 -5.23 33.80 -6.30
C ARG A 93 -4.40 33.95 -7.56
N VAL A 94 -4.24 32.84 -8.30
CA VAL A 94 -3.60 32.83 -9.62
C VAL A 94 -4.69 32.50 -10.64
N GLY A 95 -5.31 33.55 -11.21
CA GLY A 95 -6.46 33.39 -12.08
C GLY A 95 -7.68 32.79 -11.37
N PRO A 96 -8.31 31.72 -11.88
CA PRO A 96 -9.45 31.05 -11.26
C PRO A 96 -9.06 30.12 -10.10
N LEU A 97 -7.75 29.91 -9.86
CA LEU A 97 -7.25 28.99 -8.84
C LEU A 97 -6.88 29.76 -7.56
N ALA A 98 -7.47 29.34 -6.45
CA ALA A 98 -7.08 29.76 -5.10
C ALA A 98 -6.12 28.74 -4.50
N LEU A 99 -4.85 29.09 -4.34
CA LEU A 99 -3.80 28.24 -3.81
C LEU A 99 -3.44 28.71 -2.41
N SER A 100 -3.58 27.85 -1.40
CA SER A 100 -3.05 28.10 -0.06
C SER A 100 -1.55 27.88 -0.04
N LEU A 101 -0.80 28.87 0.41
CA LEU A 101 0.66 28.77 0.54
C LEU A 101 1.08 27.61 1.44
N PHE A 102 0.41 27.44 2.56
CA PHE A 102 0.67 26.35 3.48
C PHE A 102 0.50 24.99 2.80
N ARG A 103 -0.62 24.78 2.08
CA ARG A 103 -0.87 23.52 1.36
C ARG A 103 0.19 23.24 0.32
N LEU A 104 0.57 24.25 -0.45
CA LEU A 104 1.58 24.09 -1.49
C LEU A 104 2.92 23.70 -0.89
N THR A 105 3.39 24.41 0.13
CA THR A 105 4.68 24.14 0.78
C THR A 105 4.68 22.79 1.48
N TRP A 106 3.64 22.49 2.25
CA TRP A 106 3.52 21.23 2.98
C TRP A 106 3.48 20.01 2.04
N ARG A 107 2.62 20.05 1.02
CA ARG A 107 2.49 18.94 0.07
C ARG A 107 3.75 18.74 -0.76
N SER A 108 4.39 19.81 -1.19
CA SER A 108 5.67 19.72 -1.91
C SER A 108 6.79 19.17 -1.02
N ALA A 109 6.89 19.63 0.23
CA ALA A 109 7.85 19.08 1.19
C ALA A 109 7.62 17.59 1.46
N PHE A 110 6.35 17.17 1.58
CA PHE A 110 5.98 15.77 1.74
C PHE A 110 6.38 14.92 0.52
N VAL A 111 6.14 15.41 -0.69
CA VAL A 111 6.57 14.70 -1.92
C VAL A 111 8.08 14.59 -1.97
N CYS A 112 8.83 15.66 -1.71
CA CYS A 112 10.29 15.61 -1.65
C CYS A 112 10.78 14.62 -0.61
N PHE A 113 10.20 14.64 0.59
CA PHE A 113 10.56 13.71 1.66
C PHE A 113 10.31 12.24 1.26
N THR A 114 9.12 11.93 0.75
CA THR A 114 8.79 10.55 0.33
C THR A 114 9.65 10.10 -0.86
N THR A 115 10.03 11.00 -1.77
CA THR A 115 10.95 10.69 -2.86
C THR A 115 12.35 10.35 -2.33
N VAL A 116 12.88 11.16 -1.40
CA VAL A 116 14.18 10.87 -0.77
C VAL A 116 14.15 9.52 -0.03
N VAL A 117 13.09 9.25 0.73
CA VAL A 117 12.93 7.96 1.41
C VAL A 117 12.90 6.81 0.40
N ALA A 118 12.16 6.95 -0.71
CA ALA A 118 12.11 5.92 -1.76
C ALA A 118 13.46 5.69 -2.43
N MET A 119 14.27 6.74 -2.60
CA MET A 119 15.64 6.61 -3.15
C MET A 119 16.62 5.95 -2.17
N LEU A 120 16.40 6.12 -0.86
CA LEU A 120 17.24 5.52 0.18
C LEU A 120 16.86 4.06 0.46
N LEU A 121 15.67 3.62 0.08
CA LEU A 121 15.14 2.27 0.32
C LEU A 121 14.72 1.62 -1.00
N PRO A 122 15.68 1.19 -1.86
CA PRO A 122 15.37 0.64 -3.18
C PRO A 122 14.81 -0.79 -3.16
N PHE A 123 14.75 -1.43 -1.99
CA PHE A 123 14.15 -2.75 -1.77
C PHE A 123 12.65 -2.62 -1.45
N PHE A 124 11.91 -2.14 -2.42
CA PHE A 124 10.48 -1.85 -2.28
C PHE A 124 9.66 -3.11 -1.93
N GLY A 125 9.96 -4.26 -2.55
CA GLY A 125 9.26 -5.52 -2.32
C GLY A 125 9.32 -5.96 -0.87
N ASP A 126 10.50 -5.96 -0.27
CA ASP A 126 10.73 -6.38 1.11
C ASP A 126 10.00 -5.47 2.11
N VAL A 127 10.09 -4.14 1.89
CA VAL A 127 9.38 -3.16 2.74
C VAL A 127 7.88 -3.29 2.59
N ALA A 128 7.37 -3.43 1.36
CA ALA A 128 5.95 -3.61 1.11
C ALA A 128 5.43 -4.94 1.70
N GLY A 129 6.22 -6.01 1.59
CA GLY A 129 5.95 -7.32 2.21
C GLY A 129 5.83 -7.21 3.72
N LEU A 130 6.77 -6.54 4.38
CA LEU A 130 6.75 -6.32 5.83
C LEU A 130 5.52 -5.51 6.26
N LEU A 131 5.23 -4.39 5.60
CA LEU A 131 4.05 -3.58 5.89
C LEU A 131 2.75 -4.36 5.65
N GLY A 132 2.70 -5.14 4.57
CA GLY A 132 1.59 -6.02 4.26
C GLY A 132 1.36 -7.07 5.35
N ALA A 133 2.41 -7.79 5.74
CA ALA A 133 2.35 -8.83 6.76
C ALA A 133 1.88 -8.30 8.11
N VAL A 134 2.41 -7.17 8.57
CA VAL A 134 2.02 -6.55 9.86
C VAL A 134 0.59 -6.01 9.82
N SER A 135 0.15 -5.45 8.68
CA SER A 135 -1.16 -4.84 8.54
C SER A 135 -2.28 -5.84 8.26
N PHE A 136 -1.94 -7.01 7.69
CA PHE A 136 -2.92 -7.98 7.21
C PHE A 136 -3.88 -8.45 8.30
N TRP A 137 -3.35 -9.02 9.39
CA TRP A 137 -4.20 -9.56 10.43
C TRP A 137 -5.10 -8.50 11.08
N PRO A 138 -4.60 -7.37 11.60
CA PRO A 138 -5.47 -6.42 12.29
C PRO A 138 -6.51 -5.79 11.37
N LEU A 139 -6.14 -5.34 10.17
CA LEU A 139 -7.03 -4.57 9.31
C LEU A 139 -7.97 -5.44 8.47
N THR A 140 -7.48 -6.59 7.99
CA THR A 140 -8.24 -7.43 7.06
C THR A 140 -9.04 -8.52 7.78
N VAL A 141 -8.59 -8.95 8.95
CA VAL A 141 -9.22 -10.09 9.65
C VAL A 141 -9.79 -9.68 11.01
N TYR A 142 -8.97 -9.20 11.93
CA TYR A 142 -9.38 -8.96 13.31
C TYR A 142 -10.52 -7.93 13.40
N PHE A 143 -10.32 -6.72 12.90
CA PHE A 143 -11.36 -5.70 12.99
C PHE A 143 -12.67 -6.08 12.26
N PRO A 144 -12.66 -6.60 11.02
CA PRO A 144 -13.88 -7.06 10.37
C PRO A 144 -14.60 -8.19 11.11
N VAL A 145 -13.86 -9.15 11.67
CA VAL A 145 -14.42 -10.26 12.45
C VAL A 145 -15.08 -9.73 13.72
N GLU A 146 -14.41 -8.89 14.49
CA GLU A 146 -14.96 -8.32 15.72
C GLU A 146 -16.16 -7.41 15.44
N MET A 147 -16.09 -6.61 14.38
CA MET A 147 -17.23 -5.78 13.95
C MET A 147 -18.43 -6.65 13.58
N TYR A 148 -18.21 -7.73 12.83
CA TYR A 148 -19.26 -8.66 12.45
C TYR A 148 -19.90 -9.35 13.67
N ILE A 149 -19.08 -9.85 14.62
CA ILE A 149 -19.55 -10.47 15.86
C ILE A 149 -20.43 -9.48 16.64
N LYS A 150 -19.99 -8.23 16.80
CA LYS A 150 -20.75 -7.19 17.49
C LYS A 150 -22.03 -6.79 16.75
N GLN A 151 -21.96 -6.59 15.46
CA GLN A 151 -23.11 -6.19 14.64
C GLN A 151 -24.20 -7.27 14.59
N ARG A 152 -23.79 -8.54 14.46
CA ARG A 152 -24.70 -9.68 14.40
C ARG A 152 -25.08 -10.22 15.78
N ARG A 153 -24.51 -9.67 16.84
CA ARG A 153 -24.67 -10.14 18.23
C ARG A 153 -24.46 -11.66 18.37
N VAL A 154 -23.39 -12.14 17.72
CA VAL A 154 -23.07 -13.58 17.71
C VAL A 154 -22.79 -14.02 19.16
N PRO A 155 -23.51 -15.04 19.70
CA PRO A 155 -23.29 -15.50 21.06
C PRO A 155 -21.88 -16.08 21.23
N ARG A 156 -21.23 -15.72 22.34
CA ARG A 156 -19.93 -16.33 22.71
C ARG A 156 -20.14 -17.83 22.94
N GLY A 157 -19.26 -18.65 22.34
CA GLY A 157 -19.37 -20.12 22.44
C GLY A 157 -20.25 -20.77 21.38
N SER A 158 -20.85 -20.01 20.44
CA SER A 158 -21.53 -20.59 19.29
C SER A 158 -20.54 -21.13 18.27
N THR A 159 -20.94 -22.11 17.47
CA THR A 159 -20.10 -22.67 16.39
C THR A 159 -19.57 -21.57 15.46
N MET A 160 -20.42 -20.58 15.14
CA MET A 160 -20.02 -19.46 14.30
C MET A 160 -18.95 -18.58 14.96
N TRP A 161 -19.07 -18.35 16.28
CA TRP A 161 -18.06 -17.62 17.04
C TRP A 161 -16.72 -18.36 17.03
N PHE A 162 -16.73 -19.68 17.28
CA PHE A 162 -15.51 -20.50 17.23
C PHE A 162 -14.88 -20.49 15.82
N CYS A 163 -15.66 -20.65 14.75
CA CYS A 163 -15.14 -20.58 13.38
C CYS A 163 -14.46 -19.25 13.08
N LEU A 164 -15.08 -18.14 13.48
CA LEU A 164 -14.54 -16.80 13.25
C LEU A 164 -13.26 -16.54 14.05
N GLN A 165 -13.22 -16.99 15.30
CA GLN A 165 -12.03 -16.86 16.15
C GLN A 165 -10.90 -17.77 15.66
N THR A 166 -11.19 -19.01 15.27
CA THR A 166 -10.19 -19.91 14.67
C THR A 166 -9.60 -19.30 13.41
N LEU A 167 -10.44 -18.76 12.52
CA LEU A 167 -9.98 -18.06 11.33
C LEU A 167 -9.03 -16.91 11.71
N SER A 168 -9.42 -16.07 12.68
CA SER A 168 -8.62 -14.93 13.12
C SER A 168 -7.27 -15.37 13.69
N VAL A 169 -7.24 -16.39 14.52
CA VAL A 169 -6.01 -16.94 15.12
C VAL A 169 -5.10 -17.56 14.05
N THR A 170 -5.66 -18.33 13.11
CA THR A 170 -4.88 -18.91 12.01
C THR A 170 -4.24 -17.82 11.16
N CYS A 171 -5.01 -16.78 10.80
CA CYS A 171 -4.48 -15.64 10.05
C CYS A 171 -3.43 -14.86 10.84
N LEU A 172 -3.54 -14.78 12.17
CA LEU A 172 -2.50 -14.18 13.01
C LEU A 172 -1.19 -14.93 12.90
N PHE A 173 -1.21 -16.29 13.00
CA PHE A 173 0.00 -17.08 12.83
C PHE A 173 0.63 -16.90 11.45
N VAL A 174 -0.18 -16.89 10.40
CA VAL A 174 0.31 -16.61 9.03
C VAL A 174 0.94 -15.21 8.94
N SER A 175 0.30 -14.20 9.54
CA SER A 175 0.82 -12.82 9.58
C SER A 175 2.17 -12.73 10.31
N ILE A 176 2.31 -13.42 11.44
CA ILE A 176 3.56 -13.46 12.21
C ILE A 176 4.67 -14.17 11.41
N ALA A 177 4.36 -15.29 10.80
CA ALA A 177 5.33 -16.03 9.97
C ALA A 177 5.78 -15.21 8.76
N ALA A 178 4.84 -14.56 8.06
CA ALA A 178 5.14 -13.67 6.94
C ALA A 178 5.97 -12.45 7.38
N ALA A 179 5.64 -11.84 8.53
CA ALA A 179 6.42 -10.71 9.06
C ALA A 179 7.84 -11.13 9.43
N ALA A 180 8.03 -12.32 10.01
CA ALA A 180 9.36 -12.84 10.33
C ALA A 180 10.20 -13.09 9.06
N GLY A 181 9.59 -13.64 8.00
CA GLY A 181 10.24 -13.79 6.68
C GLY A 181 10.63 -12.42 6.10
N SER A 182 9.68 -11.49 6.00
CA SER A 182 9.95 -10.15 5.46
C SER A 182 11.01 -9.38 6.25
N ILE A 183 11.09 -9.57 7.58
CA ILE A 183 12.17 -8.97 8.37
C ILE A 183 13.53 -9.57 7.99
N ALA A 184 13.61 -10.87 7.77
CA ALA A 184 14.84 -11.52 7.32
C ALA A 184 15.28 -11.00 5.96
N ASP A 185 14.35 -10.89 5.00
CA ASP A 185 14.61 -10.36 3.67
C ASP A 185 15.09 -8.90 3.71
N VAL A 186 14.44 -8.02 4.49
CA VAL A 186 14.90 -6.64 4.72
C VAL A 186 16.29 -6.58 5.33
N VAL A 187 16.58 -7.42 6.33
CA VAL A 187 17.90 -7.47 6.97
C VAL A 187 18.97 -7.91 5.98
N ASP A 188 18.70 -8.89 5.14
CA ASP A 188 19.64 -9.36 4.13
C ASP A 188 19.84 -8.34 3.00
N ALA A 189 18.78 -7.69 2.55
CA ALA A 189 18.85 -6.56 1.62
C ALA A 189 19.74 -5.42 2.17
N LEU A 190 19.59 -5.06 3.45
CA LEU A 190 20.40 -4.03 4.10
C LEU A 190 21.88 -4.39 4.23
N LYS A 191 22.24 -5.67 4.34
CA LYS A 191 23.66 -6.11 4.41
C LYS A 191 24.39 -5.90 3.08
N VAL A 192 23.65 -6.09 1.96
CA VAL A 192 24.20 -5.96 0.60
C VAL A 192 24.14 -4.52 0.11
N TYR A 193 23.17 -3.76 0.57
CA TYR A 193 22.92 -2.41 0.12
C TYR A 193 23.95 -1.41 0.65
N ARG A 194 24.65 -0.76 -0.28
CA ARG A 194 25.54 0.38 0.01
C ARG A 194 24.95 1.64 -0.65
N PRO A 195 24.39 2.57 0.11
CA PRO A 195 23.90 3.82 -0.46
C PRO A 195 25.06 4.57 -1.14
N PHE A 196 24.83 5.04 -2.36
CA PHE A 196 25.78 5.84 -3.15
C PHE A 196 27.07 5.13 -3.63
N SER A 197 27.14 3.81 -3.62
CA SER A 197 28.19 3.06 -4.30
C SER A 197 27.74 2.77 -5.73
N GLY A 198 27.97 3.74 -6.64
CA GLY A 198 27.95 3.56 -8.08
C GLY A 198 29.36 3.44 -8.59
#